data_921bbe23429bfa9a93e9df37bb466139
#
_entry.id   921bbe23429bfa9a93e9df37bb466139
#
_cell.length_a   1.000
_cell.length_b   1.000
_cell.length_c   1.000
_cell.angle_alpha   90.00
_cell.angle_beta   90.00
_cell.angle_gamma   90.00
#
_symmetry.space_group_name_H-M   'P 1'
#
loop_
_entity.id
_entity.type
_entity.pdbx_description
1 polymer ?
#
loop_
_entity_poly.entity_id
_entity_poly.type
_entity_poly.pdbx_seq_one_letter_code
_entity_poly.pdbx_strand_id
1 'polypeptide(L)'
;NNVLYVSNITDIDDKIISASIDQKIPIKELTSKYEKIYNENLKDLGIHKPDLQPRATEHIEEMIDQINELITNGHAYEKERHVLFNVNTFPKYGTLSGRDKDQQIAGSRVEVASYKNDPLDFILWKPSEKGQPGWDSPWGFGRPGWHLECSAMSQKTLGVPFDIHSGGQDLIFPHHENELAQSCGANGGIDDSSSYARYWVHNGMIKFDGDKMSKSLGNILYINDLLKEYDGEVLRYVLLSTHYRQPLNWSKTVSYTHL
;
A
#
# COMPACT_ATOMS: atom_id res chain seq x y z
N ASN A 1 23.59 6.22 13.95
CA ASN A 1 23.18 6.25 12.54
C ASN A 1 21.93 7.12 12.45
N ASN A 2 21.89 8.03 11.50
CA ASN A 2 20.67 8.80 11.21
C ASN A 2 19.79 7.93 10.31
N VAL A 3 18.53 7.79 10.70
CA VAL A 3 17.50 7.08 9.93
C VAL A 3 16.49 8.11 9.49
N LEU A 4 16.16 8.16 8.19
CA LEU A 4 15.03 8.89 7.67
C LEU A 4 13.85 7.92 7.57
N TYR A 5 12.87 8.08 8.46
CA TYR A 5 11.69 7.22 8.50
C TYR A 5 10.51 7.89 7.78
N VAL A 6 10.05 7.25 6.72
CA VAL A 6 8.92 7.72 5.90
C VAL A 6 7.77 6.72 6.01
N SER A 7 6.56 7.21 6.29
CA SER A 7 5.33 6.40 6.31
C SER A 7 4.23 7.18 5.60
N ASN A 8 3.79 6.70 4.47
CA ASN A 8 2.78 7.38 3.65
C ASN A 8 1.36 7.30 4.23
N ILE A 9 0.53 8.22 3.78
CA ILE A 9 -0.92 8.23 4.01
C ILE A 9 -1.62 8.04 2.66
N THR A 10 -2.35 6.93 2.53
CA THR A 10 -3.29 6.73 1.42
C THR A 10 -4.59 7.47 1.75
N ASP A 11 -4.78 8.62 1.15
CA ASP A 11 -5.94 9.50 1.36
C ASP A 11 -6.89 9.55 0.16
N ILE A 12 -6.67 8.67 -0.81
CA ILE A 12 -7.55 8.46 -1.97
C ILE A 12 -7.53 6.98 -2.40
N ASP A 13 -8.66 6.33 -2.37
CA ASP A 13 -8.91 5.02 -3.00
C ASP A 13 -10.42 4.78 -3.17
N ASP A 14 -10.80 3.71 -3.85
CA ASP A 14 -12.22 3.40 -4.10
C ASP A 14 -13.01 3.16 -2.81
N LYS A 15 -12.40 2.59 -1.76
CA LYS A 15 -13.05 2.34 -0.46
C LYS A 15 -13.26 3.65 0.30
N ILE A 16 -12.29 4.58 0.21
CA ILE A 16 -12.40 5.91 0.81
C ILE A 16 -13.52 6.69 0.12
N ILE A 17 -13.56 6.64 -1.22
CA ILE A 17 -14.62 7.29 -2.03
C ILE A 17 -16.00 6.74 -1.63
N SER A 18 -16.16 5.42 -1.60
CA SER A 18 -17.41 4.78 -1.19
C SER A 18 -17.82 5.16 0.24
N ALA A 19 -16.87 5.10 1.18
CA ALA A 19 -17.12 5.47 2.57
C ALA A 19 -17.52 6.95 2.74
N SER A 20 -16.93 7.84 1.95
CA SER A 20 -17.28 9.27 1.92
C SER A 20 -18.72 9.48 1.44
N ILE A 21 -19.12 8.76 0.39
CA ILE A 21 -20.50 8.80 -0.16
C ILE A 21 -21.49 8.25 0.87
N ASP A 22 -21.22 7.07 1.41
CA ASP A 22 -22.11 6.39 2.36
C ASP A 22 -22.32 7.20 3.64
N GLN A 23 -21.26 7.82 4.16
CA GLN A 23 -21.31 8.64 5.37
C GLN A 23 -21.73 10.09 5.09
N LYS A 24 -21.80 10.51 3.82
CA LYS A 24 -22.06 11.90 3.40
C LYS A 24 -21.08 12.91 4.02
N ILE A 25 -19.83 12.51 4.13
CA ILE A 25 -18.73 13.32 4.68
C ILE A 25 -17.72 13.58 3.55
N PRO A 26 -17.24 14.82 3.35
CA PRO A 26 -16.18 15.09 2.38
C PRO A 26 -14.95 14.21 2.60
N ILE A 27 -14.34 13.72 1.51
CA ILE A 27 -13.18 12.80 1.59
C ILE A 27 -12.08 13.37 2.47
N LYS A 28 -11.74 14.65 2.31
CA LYS A 28 -10.71 15.31 3.11
C LYS A 28 -11.02 15.29 4.61
N GLU A 29 -12.27 15.46 4.99
CA GLU A 29 -12.69 15.39 6.40
C GLU A 29 -12.59 13.96 6.92
N LEU A 30 -13.05 12.99 6.12
CA LEU A 30 -12.99 11.56 6.45
C LEU A 30 -11.54 11.10 6.65
N THR A 31 -10.66 11.40 5.70
CA THR A 31 -9.25 10.98 5.76
C THR A 31 -8.50 11.68 6.89
N SER A 32 -8.70 12.97 7.09
CA SER A 32 -8.09 13.70 8.21
C SER A 32 -8.51 13.16 9.58
N LYS A 33 -9.77 12.74 9.72
CA LYS A 33 -10.26 12.09 10.94
C LYS A 33 -9.51 10.79 11.23
N TYR A 34 -9.37 9.91 10.22
CA TYR A 34 -8.70 8.62 10.42
C TYR A 34 -7.19 8.75 10.53
N GLU A 35 -6.57 9.70 9.84
CA GLU A 35 -5.16 10.04 10.02
C GLU A 35 -4.86 10.50 11.46
N LYS A 36 -5.73 11.35 12.01
CA LYS A 36 -5.60 11.78 13.41
C LYS A 36 -5.65 10.59 14.36
N ILE A 37 -6.66 9.73 14.22
CA ILE A 37 -6.80 8.51 15.05
C ILE A 37 -5.57 7.61 14.90
N TYR A 38 -5.07 7.41 13.69
CA TYR A 38 -3.87 6.62 13.42
C TYR A 38 -2.65 7.18 14.16
N ASN A 39 -2.40 8.48 14.04
CA ASN A 39 -1.26 9.13 14.69
C ASN A 39 -1.38 9.14 16.23
N GLU A 40 -2.59 9.29 16.78
CA GLU A 40 -2.85 9.16 18.21
C GLU A 40 -2.55 7.74 18.71
N ASN A 41 -3.03 6.71 18.00
CA ASN A 41 -2.76 5.32 18.32
C ASN A 41 -1.25 5.00 18.31
N LEU A 42 -0.50 5.48 17.32
CA LEU A 42 0.96 5.32 17.27
C LEU A 42 1.63 5.95 18.50
N LYS A 43 1.20 7.15 18.87
CA LYS A 43 1.71 7.86 20.05
C LYS A 43 1.42 7.08 21.34
N ASP A 44 0.18 6.58 21.49
CA ASP A 44 -0.25 5.85 22.68
C ASP A 44 0.46 4.50 22.85
N LEU A 45 0.88 3.90 21.73
CA LEU A 45 1.75 2.72 21.70
C LEU A 45 3.25 3.06 21.88
N GLY A 46 3.62 4.31 22.07
CA GLY A 46 5.02 4.74 22.19
C GLY A 46 5.83 4.55 20.91
N ILE A 47 5.18 4.57 19.74
CA ILE A 47 5.84 4.48 18.43
C ILE A 47 6.27 5.88 18.00
N HIS A 48 7.52 6.02 17.55
CA HIS A 48 8.03 7.29 17.07
C HIS A 48 7.28 7.75 15.82
N LYS A 49 6.97 9.04 15.78
CA LYS A 49 6.37 9.65 14.59
C LYS A 49 7.36 9.54 13.41
N PRO A 50 6.88 9.22 12.19
CA PRO A 50 7.71 9.31 11.00
C PRO A 50 8.29 10.72 10.81
N ASP A 51 9.51 10.80 10.24
CA ASP A 51 10.12 12.08 9.88
C ASP A 51 9.35 12.77 8.76
N LEU A 52 8.85 11.97 7.80
CA LEU A 52 7.99 12.41 6.71
C LEU A 52 6.74 11.53 6.62
N GLN A 53 5.60 12.16 6.35
CA GLN A 53 4.33 11.46 6.20
C GLN A 53 3.60 11.98 4.94
N PRO A 54 4.11 11.62 3.73
CA PRO A 54 3.55 12.09 2.46
C PRO A 54 2.13 11.55 2.23
N ARG A 55 1.26 12.36 1.62
CA ARG A 55 -0.09 11.98 1.22
C ARG A 55 -0.18 11.77 -0.28
N ALA A 56 -0.93 10.76 -0.69
CA ALA A 56 -1.12 10.44 -2.10
C ALA A 56 -1.68 11.65 -2.90
N THR A 57 -2.67 12.34 -2.34
CA THR A 57 -3.29 13.51 -3.01
C THR A 57 -2.36 14.71 -3.18
N GLU A 58 -1.25 14.77 -2.48
CA GLU A 58 -0.24 15.83 -2.57
C GLU A 58 0.90 15.48 -3.56
N HIS A 59 0.86 14.29 -4.20
CA HIS A 59 1.93 13.77 -5.07
C HIS A 59 1.42 13.32 -6.45
N ILE A 60 0.32 13.90 -6.91
CA ILE A 60 -0.31 13.52 -8.19
C ILE A 60 0.61 13.85 -9.38
N GLU A 61 1.33 14.95 -9.34
CA GLU A 61 2.28 15.33 -10.40
C GLU A 61 3.40 14.30 -10.53
N GLU A 62 3.98 13.85 -9.42
CA GLU A 62 5.02 12.83 -9.41
C GLU A 62 4.51 11.48 -9.94
N MET A 63 3.24 11.15 -9.68
CA MET A 63 2.61 9.94 -10.22
C MET A 63 2.42 10.04 -11.74
N ILE A 64 1.97 11.19 -12.22
CA ILE A 64 1.82 11.45 -13.68
C ILE A 64 3.18 11.38 -14.37
N ASP A 65 4.22 11.97 -13.77
CA ASP A 65 5.58 11.94 -14.30
C ASP A 65 6.09 10.50 -14.38
N GLN A 66 5.92 9.70 -13.32
CA GLN A 66 6.34 8.30 -13.33
C GLN A 66 5.59 7.47 -14.39
N ILE A 67 4.30 7.73 -14.62
CA ILE A 67 3.55 7.08 -15.71
C ILE A 67 4.14 7.46 -17.07
N ASN A 68 4.47 8.74 -17.28
CA ASN A 68 5.08 9.20 -18.54
C ASN A 68 6.43 8.52 -18.82
N GLU A 69 7.25 8.34 -17.76
CA GLU A 69 8.50 7.57 -17.84
C GLU A 69 8.24 6.11 -18.22
N LEU A 70 7.26 5.47 -17.58
CA LEU A 70 6.87 4.08 -17.88
C LEU A 70 6.37 3.90 -19.32
N ILE A 71 5.59 4.85 -19.84
CA ILE A 71 5.13 4.84 -21.25
C ILE A 71 6.33 5.02 -22.19
N THR A 72 7.19 5.99 -21.89
CA THR A 72 8.39 6.30 -22.70
C THR A 72 9.33 5.10 -22.76
N ASN A 73 9.48 4.37 -21.66
CA ASN A 73 10.32 3.18 -21.56
C ASN A 73 9.65 1.91 -22.11
N GLY A 74 8.38 1.99 -22.55
CA GLY A 74 7.65 0.86 -23.13
C GLY A 74 7.07 -0.12 -22.13
N HIS A 75 6.97 0.26 -20.85
CA HIS A 75 6.41 -0.57 -19.77
C HIS A 75 4.95 -0.29 -19.45
N ALA A 76 4.38 0.77 -20.00
CA ALA A 76 2.97 1.10 -19.85
C ALA A 76 2.32 1.46 -21.19
N TYR A 77 0.99 1.32 -21.24
CA TYR A 77 0.18 1.65 -22.40
C TYR A 77 -1.15 2.27 -21.99
N GLU A 78 -1.69 3.13 -22.84
CA GLU A 78 -3.02 3.68 -22.72
C GLU A 78 -4.03 2.84 -23.50
N LYS A 79 -5.19 2.57 -22.92
CA LYS A 79 -6.33 1.97 -23.59
C LYS A 79 -7.64 2.36 -22.89
N GLU A 80 -8.60 2.87 -23.66
CA GLU A 80 -9.90 3.30 -23.15
C GLU A 80 -9.79 4.28 -21.96
N ARG A 81 -8.88 5.25 -22.06
CA ARG A 81 -8.58 6.25 -21.01
C ARG A 81 -8.02 5.66 -19.70
N HIS A 82 -7.66 4.37 -19.69
CA HIS A 82 -6.89 3.76 -18.62
C HIS A 82 -5.43 3.70 -19.03
N VAL A 83 -4.53 3.90 -18.09
CA VAL A 83 -3.11 3.58 -18.29
C VAL A 83 -2.79 2.36 -17.45
N LEU A 84 -2.17 1.38 -18.08
CA LEU A 84 -1.83 0.10 -17.46
C LEU A 84 -0.34 -0.18 -17.56
N PHE A 85 0.20 -0.81 -16.54
CA PHE A 85 1.52 -1.43 -16.61
C PHE A 85 1.42 -2.74 -17.38
N ASN A 86 2.32 -2.94 -18.35
CA ASN A 86 2.43 -4.17 -19.13
C ASN A 86 3.37 -5.15 -18.41
N VAL A 87 2.80 -6.10 -17.68
CA VAL A 87 3.58 -7.04 -16.86
C VAL A 87 4.56 -7.88 -17.69
N ASN A 88 4.23 -8.17 -18.96
CA ASN A 88 5.10 -8.96 -19.83
C ASN A 88 6.40 -8.22 -20.21
N THR A 89 6.50 -6.91 -19.96
CA THR A 89 7.72 -6.14 -20.21
C THR A 89 8.68 -6.13 -19.03
N PHE A 90 8.29 -6.72 -17.89
CA PHE A 90 9.12 -6.86 -16.70
C PHE A 90 9.42 -8.33 -16.43
N PRO A 91 10.51 -8.91 -16.95
CA PRO A 91 10.80 -10.35 -16.88
C PRO A 91 10.93 -10.89 -15.46
N LYS A 92 11.25 -10.02 -14.48
CA LYS A 92 11.38 -10.38 -13.07
C LYS A 92 10.09 -10.27 -12.25
N TYR A 93 8.95 -10.02 -12.91
CA TYR A 93 7.67 -9.96 -12.21
C TYR A 93 7.34 -11.28 -11.51
N GLY A 94 7.04 -11.24 -10.22
CA GLY A 94 6.81 -12.39 -9.37
C GLY A 94 8.02 -12.85 -8.57
N THR A 95 9.21 -12.30 -8.80
CA THR A 95 10.43 -12.72 -8.09
C THR A 95 10.45 -12.30 -6.62
N LEU A 96 9.90 -11.14 -6.28
CA LEU A 96 9.79 -10.69 -4.89
C LEU A 96 8.85 -11.58 -4.08
N SER A 97 7.73 -11.95 -4.66
CA SER A 97 6.72 -12.79 -4.02
C SER A 97 7.02 -14.29 -4.11
N GLY A 98 7.94 -14.69 -4.99
CA GLY A 98 8.23 -16.10 -5.29
C GLY A 98 7.07 -16.82 -5.96
N ARG A 99 6.13 -16.10 -6.60
CA ARG A 99 4.93 -16.67 -7.23
C ARG A 99 5.17 -16.95 -8.71
N ASP A 100 4.77 -18.13 -9.16
CA ASP A 100 4.63 -18.44 -10.57
C ASP A 100 3.40 -17.73 -11.21
N LYS A 101 3.28 -17.81 -12.54
CA LYS A 101 2.23 -17.08 -13.26
C LYS A 101 0.81 -17.50 -12.85
N ASP A 102 0.58 -18.77 -12.56
CA ASP A 102 -0.75 -19.27 -12.17
C ASP A 102 -1.12 -18.76 -10.75
N GLN A 103 -0.15 -18.75 -9.84
CA GLN A 103 -0.32 -18.20 -8.50
C GLN A 103 -0.49 -16.68 -8.51
N GLN A 104 0.13 -15.97 -9.44
CA GLN A 104 -0.07 -14.55 -9.65
C GLN A 104 -1.49 -14.26 -10.12
N ILE A 105 -2.00 -15.00 -11.10
CA ILE A 105 -3.38 -14.87 -11.58
C ILE A 105 -4.38 -15.15 -10.46
N ALA A 106 -4.18 -16.24 -9.69
CA ALA A 106 -5.05 -16.58 -8.57
C ALA A 106 -5.00 -15.55 -7.42
N GLY A 107 -3.85 -14.90 -7.21
CA GLY A 107 -3.64 -13.92 -6.15
C GLY A 107 -3.95 -12.48 -6.54
N SER A 108 -4.00 -12.17 -7.83
CA SER A 108 -4.47 -10.88 -8.33
C SER A 108 -6.00 -10.88 -8.34
N ARG A 109 -6.60 -9.73 -8.00
CA ARG A 109 -8.02 -9.51 -8.28
C ARG A 109 -8.16 -9.31 -9.79
N VAL A 110 -8.16 -10.43 -10.54
CA VAL A 110 -8.24 -10.38 -12.00
C VAL A 110 -9.64 -9.93 -12.40
N GLU A 111 -9.79 -8.65 -12.63
CA GLU A 111 -10.94 -8.13 -13.34
C GLU A 111 -10.67 -8.35 -14.83
N VAL A 112 -11.49 -9.19 -15.48
CA VAL A 112 -11.44 -9.33 -16.93
C VAL A 112 -12.05 -8.08 -17.53
N ALA A 113 -11.20 -7.14 -17.91
CA ALA A 113 -11.62 -5.86 -18.47
C ALA A 113 -11.11 -5.72 -19.91
N SER A 114 -11.95 -5.16 -20.79
CA SER A 114 -11.64 -4.99 -22.24
C SER A 114 -10.38 -4.16 -22.50
N TYR A 115 -10.04 -3.27 -21.57
CA TYR A 115 -8.85 -2.42 -21.66
C TYR A 115 -7.53 -3.13 -21.29
N LYS A 116 -7.55 -4.34 -20.73
CA LYS A 116 -6.33 -5.11 -20.41
C LYS A 116 -5.84 -5.93 -21.62
N ASN A 117 -4.55 -5.92 -21.87
CA ASN A 117 -3.92 -6.79 -22.85
C ASN A 117 -3.54 -8.15 -22.26
N ASP A 118 -3.14 -8.19 -20.98
CA ASP A 118 -2.89 -9.40 -20.20
C ASP A 118 -3.69 -9.32 -18.89
N PRO A 119 -4.26 -10.41 -18.38
CA PRO A 119 -4.98 -10.41 -17.10
C PRO A 119 -4.18 -9.86 -15.91
N LEU A 120 -2.85 -10.00 -15.94
CA LEU A 120 -1.95 -9.52 -14.89
C LEU A 120 -1.63 -8.03 -14.99
N ASP A 121 -1.90 -7.39 -16.15
CA ASP A 121 -1.69 -5.95 -16.29
C ASP A 121 -2.48 -5.20 -15.24
N PHE A 122 -1.88 -4.19 -14.63
CA PHE A 122 -2.49 -3.48 -13.52
C PHE A 122 -2.57 -1.97 -13.78
N ILE A 123 -3.56 -1.35 -13.16
CA ILE A 123 -3.90 0.05 -13.41
C ILE A 123 -2.86 0.97 -12.79
N LEU A 124 -2.37 1.92 -13.58
CA LEU A 124 -1.57 3.07 -13.19
C LEU A 124 -2.43 4.33 -13.07
N TRP A 125 -3.38 4.51 -14.03
CA TRP A 125 -4.33 5.60 -14.07
C TRP A 125 -5.69 5.11 -14.55
N LYS A 126 -6.77 5.57 -13.91
CA LYS A 126 -8.13 5.23 -14.32
C LYS A 126 -9.02 6.46 -14.37
N PRO A 127 -9.99 6.53 -15.31
CA PRO A 127 -10.91 7.64 -15.41
C PRO A 127 -11.76 7.77 -14.14
N SER A 128 -12.04 9.01 -13.73
CA SER A 128 -13.01 9.32 -12.69
C SER A 128 -14.33 9.71 -13.33
N GLU A 129 -15.43 9.26 -12.72
CA GLU A 129 -16.78 9.62 -13.14
C GLU A 129 -17.18 11.00 -12.60
N LYS A 130 -18.26 11.56 -13.15
CA LYS A 130 -18.76 12.84 -12.70
C LYS A 130 -19.14 12.79 -11.21
N GLY A 131 -18.52 13.66 -10.41
CA GLY A 131 -18.73 13.73 -8.97
C GLY A 131 -17.78 12.88 -8.15
N GLN A 132 -16.94 12.06 -8.78
CA GLN A 132 -15.82 11.40 -8.12
C GLN A 132 -14.59 12.32 -8.07
N PRO A 133 -13.72 12.16 -7.09
CA PRO A 133 -12.43 12.87 -7.06
C PRO A 133 -11.57 12.45 -8.25
N GLY A 134 -10.78 13.38 -8.72
CA GLY A 134 -9.84 13.13 -9.83
C GLY A 134 -9.06 14.39 -10.14
N TRP A 135 -8.06 14.20 -10.98
CA TRP A 135 -7.14 15.23 -11.44
C TRP A 135 -7.01 15.19 -12.94
N ASP A 136 -6.68 16.32 -13.53
CA ASP A 136 -6.37 16.39 -14.95
C ASP A 136 -5.03 15.69 -15.24
N SER A 137 -5.00 14.94 -16.32
CA SER A 137 -3.81 14.22 -16.78
C SER A 137 -3.77 14.17 -18.32
N PRO A 138 -2.65 13.79 -18.94
CA PRO A 138 -2.58 13.57 -20.38
C PRO A 138 -3.63 12.57 -20.91
N TRP A 139 -4.07 11.65 -20.06
CA TRP A 139 -5.07 10.60 -20.39
C TRP A 139 -6.50 10.98 -20.04
N GLY A 140 -6.69 12.21 -19.60
CA GLY A 140 -7.97 12.79 -19.18
C GLY A 140 -8.16 12.82 -17.67
N PHE A 141 -9.31 13.36 -17.25
CA PHE A 141 -9.66 13.45 -15.84
C PHE A 141 -9.82 12.07 -15.19
N GLY A 142 -9.05 11.82 -14.13
CA GLY A 142 -8.97 10.51 -13.51
C GLY A 142 -8.21 10.50 -12.19
N ARG A 143 -7.84 9.31 -11.74
CA ARG A 143 -7.12 9.09 -10.49
C ARG A 143 -6.06 7.98 -10.63
N PRO A 144 -5.00 8.01 -9.78
CA PRO A 144 -3.96 6.99 -9.80
C PRO A 144 -4.47 5.61 -9.35
N GLY A 145 -3.75 4.57 -9.77
CA GLY A 145 -3.84 3.25 -9.20
C GLY A 145 -3.10 3.19 -7.86
N TRP A 146 -3.60 2.39 -6.94
CA TRP A 146 -3.10 2.28 -5.56
C TRP A 146 -1.60 2.01 -5.42
N HIS A 147 -1.01 1.24 -6.32
CA HIS A 147 0.41 0.87 -6.22
C HIS A 147 1.34 2.01 -6.63
N LEU A 148 0.88 2.89 -7.52
CA LEU A 148 1.65 4.01 -8.02
C LEU A 148 1.94 5.07 -6.94
N GLU A 149 1.02 5.21 -5.98
CA GLU A 149 1.17 6.14 -4.87
C GLU A 149 2.48 5.93 -4.13
N CYS A 150 2.74 4.68 -3.72
CA CYS A 150 3.92 4.34 -2.93
C CYS A 150 5.21 4.43 -3.73
N SER A 151 5.22 3.98 -4.98
CA SER A 151 6.42 4.07 -5.82
C SER A 151 6.81 5.52 -6.13
N ALA A 152 5.84 6.39 -6.46
CA ALA A 152 6.10 7.81 -6.70
C ALA A 152 6.51 8.56 -5.44
N MET A 153 5.80 8.36 -4.31
CA MET A 153 6.12 9.02 -3.05
C MET A 153 7.48 8.60 -2.49
N SER A 154 7.85 7.31 -2.57
CA SER A 154 9.15 6.84 -2.11
C SER A 154 10.28 7.39 -2.99
N GLN A 155 10.11 7.41 -4.30
CA GLN A 155 11.09 8.03 -5.22
C GLN A 155 11.28 9.53 -4.89
N LYS A 156 10.20 10.25 -4.63
CA LYS A 156 10.25 11.69 -4.31
C LYS A 156 10.91 11.98 -2.98
N THR A 157 10.62 11.18 -1.95
CA THR A 157 11.03 11.48 -0.56
C THR A 157 12.38 10.87 -0.19
N LEU A 158 12.70 9.69 -0.73
CA LEU A 158 13.89 8.91 -0.38
C LEU A 158 14.90 8.83 -1.53
N GLY A 159 14.47 9.05 -2.78
CA GLY A 159 15.21 8.66 -3.96
C GLY A 159 15.21 7.14 -4.16
N VAL A 160 15.78 6.68 -5.28
CA VAL A 160 15.94 5.25 -5.57
C VAL A 160 17.40 4.97 -5.96
N PRO A 161 17.99 3.85 -5.50
CA PRO A 161 17.44 2.92 -4.53
C PRO A 161 17.54 3.45 -3.08
N PHE A 162 16.52 3.15 -2.27
CA PHE A 162 16.58 3.40 -0.83
C PHE A 162 16.89 2.11 -0.05
N ASP A 163 17.13 2.23 1.27
CA ASP A 163 17.68 1.09 2.02
C ASP A 163 16.63 0.03 2.33
N ILE A 164 15.51 0.40 2.97
CA ILE A 164 14.54 -0.58 3.49
C ILE A 164 13.12 -0.20 3.06
N HIS A 165 12.41 -1.14 2.41
CA HIS A 165 10.98 -1.09 2.19
C HIS A 165 10.26 -2.11 3.06
N SER A 166 9.22 -1.69 3.77
CA SER A 166 8.54 -2.57 4.72
C SER A 166 7.02 -2.48 4.63
N GLY A 167 6.35 -3.56 5.06
CA GLY A 167 4.90 -3.63 5.13
C GLY A 167 4.40 -4.96 5.67
N GLY A 168 3.09 -5.18 5.61
CA GLY A 168 2.50 -6.46 5.96
C GLY A 168 2.81 -7.55 4.93
N GLN A 169 2.81 -8.81 5.35
CA GLN A 169 3.02 -9.94 4.46
C GLN A 169 1.96 -10.02 3.34
N ASP A 170 0.78 -9.48 3.55
CA ASP A 170 -0.29 -9.38 2.56
C ASP A 170 0.00 -8.38 1.45
N LEU A 171 0.94 -7.45 1.67
CA LEU A 171 1.37 -6.47 0.67
C LEU A 171 2.44 -7.02 -0.28
N ILE A 172 3.11 -8.13 0.03
CA ILE A 172 4.13 -8.71 -0.86
C ILE A 172 3.58 -8.83 -2.29
N PHE A 173 2.36 -9.37 -2.42
CA PHE A 173 1.69 -9.51 -3.70
C PHE A 173 0.20 -9.15 -3.58
N PRO A 174 -0.33 -8.30 -4.48
CA PRO A 174 0.37 -7.71 -5.64
C PRO A 174 1.08 -6.38 -5.36
N HIS A 175 0.91 -5.75 -4.19
CA HIS A 175 1.24 -4.34 -3.95
C HIS A 175 2.75 -4.05 -4.13
N HIS A 176 3.61 -4.65 -3.34
CA HIS A 176 5.07 -4.41 -3.41
C HIS A 176 5.69 -4.95 -4.70
N GLU A 177 5.18 -6.06 -5.24
CA GLU A 177 5.60 -6.56 -6.56
C GLU A 177 5.31 -5.52 -7.66
N ASN A 178 4.14 -4.88 -7.61
CA ASN A 178 3.75 -3.84 -8.56
C ASN A 178 4.58 -2.56 -8.38
N GLU A 179 4.85 -2.15 -7.14
CA GLU A 179 5.73 -1.01 -6.87
C GLU A 179 7.14 -1.23 -7.42
N LEU A 180 7.68 -2.44 -7.18
CA LEU A 180 8.99 -2.84 -7.70
C LEU A 180 9.02 -2.74 -9.22
N ALA A 181 8.01 -3.30 -9.91
CA ALA A 181 7.93 -3.27 -11.35
C ALA A 181 7.80 -1.82 -11.89
N GLN A 182 6.99 -0.98 -11.25
CA GLN A 182 6.83 0.43 -11.59
C GLN A 182 8.15 1.20 -11.45
N SER A 183 8.78 1.10 -10.29
CA SER A 183 10.02 1.84 -10.03
C SER A 183 11.17 1.38 -10.92
N CYS A 184 11.35 0.08 -11.10
CA CYS A 184 12.38 -0.45 -12.00
C CYS A 184 12.11 -0.07 -13.46
N GLY A 185 10.85 -0.15 -13.91
CA GLY A 185 10.47 0.21 -15.29
C GLY A 185 10.65 1.71 -15.57
N ALA A 186 10.31 2.58 -14.62
CA ALA A 186 10.49 4.02 -14.76
C ALA A 186 11.98 4.42 -14.79
N ASN A 187 12.81 3.81 -13.94
CA ASN A 187 14.21 4.20 -13.76
C ASN A 187 15.22 3.36 -14.59
N GLY A 188 14.77 2.52 -15.52
CA GLY A 188 15.63 1.70 -16.36
C GLY A 188 16.31 0.52 -15.67
N GLY A 189 15.87 0.16 -14.46
CA GLY A 189 16.44 -0.92 -13.64
C GLY A 189 15.71 -2.26 -13.76
N ILE A 190 15.16 -2.60 -14.92
CA ILE A 190 14.34 -3.81 -15.12
C ILE A 190 15.08 -5.12 -14.84
N ASP A 191 16.39 -5.13 -14.97
CA ASP A 191 17.24 -6.30 -14.73
C ASP A 191 17.76 -6.37 -13.30
N ASP A 192 17.53 -5.35 -12.49
CA ASP A 192 18.01 -5.27 -11.10
C ASP A 192 16.90 -4.83 -10.14
N SER A 193 16.32 -5.78 -9.41
CA SER A 193 15.29 -5.52 -8.41
C SER A 193 15.80 -4.71 -7.20
N SER A 194 17.12 -4.64 -6.99
CA SER A 194 17.72 -3.79 -5.95
C SER A 194 17.74 -2.30 -6.33
N SER A 195 17.39 -1.96 -7.57
CA SER A 195 17.31 -0.57 -8.03
C SER A 195 16.15 0.23 -7.44
N TYR A 196 15.20 -0.42 -6.76
CA TYR A 196 14.12 0.25 -6.01
C TYR A 196 14.39 0.26 -4.51
N ALA A 197 14.45 -0.91 -3.86
CA ALA A 197 14.76 -1.05 -2.44
C ALA A 197 15.79 -2.17 -2.23
N ARG A 198 16.80 -1.90 -1.38
CA ARG A 198 17.90 -2.86 -1.13
C ARG A 198 17.44 -4.01 -0.25
N TYR A 199 16.56 -3.74 0.72
CA TYR A 199 16.05 -4.73 1.66
C TYR A 199 14.54 -4.62 1.78
N TRP A 200 13.88 -5.78 1.84
CA TRP A 200 12.45 -5.91 2.04
C TRP A 200 12.16 -6.55 3.40
N VAL A 201 11.30 -5.90 4.18
CA VAL A 201 10.90 -6.39 5.51
C VAL A 201 9.39 -6.54 5.56
N HIS A 202 8.92 -7.77 5.78
CA HIS A 202 7.48 -8.07 5.82
C HIS A 202 7.08 -8.66 7.18
N ASN A 203 6.06 -8.04 7.79
CA ASN A 203 5.52 -8.49 9.07
C ASN A 203 4.48 -9.58 8.87
N GLY A 204 4.48 -10.56 9.77
CA GLY A 204 3.41 -11.54 9.89
C GLY A 204 2.07 -10.89 10.22
N MET A 205 0.98 -11.62 9.95
CA MET A 205 -0.38 -11.16 10.21
C MET A 205 -0.79 -11.33 11.66
N ILE A 206 -1.62 -10.43 12.17
CA ILE A 206 -2.28 -10.61 13.47
C ILE A 206 -3.53 -11.46 13.26
N LYS A 207 -3.66 -12.50 14.07
CA LYS A 207 -4.85 -13.37 14.16
C LYS A 207 -5.56 -13.11 15.48
N PHE A 208 -6.84 -13.38 15.53
CA PHE A 208 -7.62 -13.36 16.77
C PHE A 208 -8.21 -14.74 17.02
N ASP A 209 -7.86 -15.36 18.15
CA ASP A 209 -8.24 -16.73 18.53
C ASP A 209 -8.00 -17.76 17.42
N GLY A 210 -6.88 -17.62 16.68
CA GLY A 210 -6.49 -18.49 15.59
C GLY A 210 -7.00 -18.09 14.21
N ASP A 211 -8.01 -17.23 14.15
CA ASP A 211 -8.63 -16.80 12.90
C ASP A 211 -8.04 -15.49 12.36
N LYS A 212 -8.10 -15.30 11.06
CA LYS A 212 -7.75 -14.03 10.42
C LYS A 212 -8.72 -12.94 10.88
N MET A 213 -8.20 -11.79 11.34
CA MET A 213 -9.05 -10.64 11.59
C MET A 213 -9.69 -10.13 10.30
N SER A 214 -11.01 -9.97 10.30
CA SER A 214 -11.73 -9.40 9.18
C SER A 214 -13.02 -8.69 9.61
N LYS A 215 -13.42 -7.68 8.84
CA LYS A 215 -14.69 -6.95 9.10
C LYS A 215 -15.90 -7.88 8.99
N SER A 216 -15.87 -8.85 8.07
CA SER A 216 -16.97 -9.81 7.85
C SER A 216 -17.16 -10.78 9.02
N LEU A 217 -16.09 -11.10 9.75
CA LEU A 217 -16.16 -11.94 10.95
C LEU A 217 -16.45 -11.13 12.22
N GLY A 218 -16.42 -9.80 12.15
CA GLY A 218 -16.66 -8.94 13.30
C GLY A 218 -15.62 -9.07 14.43
N ASN A 219 -14.45 -9.64 14.13
CA ASN A 219 -13.39 -9.96 15.08
C ASN A 219 -12.21 -8.99 15.04
N ILE A 220 -12.43 -7.77 14.53
CA ILE A 220 -11.40 -6.72 14.49
C ILE A 220 -11.25 -6.13 15.88
N LEU A 221 -10.01 -6.08 16.37
CA LEU A 221 -9.63 -5.38 17.57
C LEU A 221 -9.13 -3.97 17.22
N TYR A 222 -9.78 -2.97 17.77
CA TYR A 222 -9.33 -1.59 17.63
C TYR A 222 -8.40 -1.20 18.78
N ILE A 223 -7.30 -0.55 18.47
CA ILE A 223 -6.32 -0.10 19.46
C ILE A 223 -6.99 0.78 20.53
N ASN A 224 -7.87 1.69 20.13
CA ASN A 224 -8.61 2.56 21.04
C ASN A 224 -9.50 1.79 22.05
N ASP A 225 -9.97 0.61 21.68
CA ASP A 225 -10.76 -0.22 22.61
C ASP A 225 -9.84 -0.99 23.54
N LEU A 226 -8.72 -1.49 23.05
CA LEU A 226 -7.71 -2.16 23.88
C LEU A 226 -7.07 -1.21 24.88
N LEU A 227 -6.85 0.06 24.53
CA LEU A 227 -6.31 1.08 25.42
C LEU A 227 -7.24 1.46 26.59
N LYS A 228 -8.52 1.05 26.55
CA LYS A 228 -9.44 1.19 27.71
C LYS A 228 -9.17 0.13 28.79
N GLU A 229 -8.55 -0.98 28.41
CA GLU A 229 -8.32 -2.14 29.29
C GLU A 229 -6.83 -2.33 29.61
N TYR A 230 -5.92 -1.89 28.72
CA TYR A 230 -4.48 -2.13 28.82
C TYR A 230 -3.69 -0.86 28.53
N ASP A 231 -2.57 -0.69 29.21
CA ASP A 231 -1.61 0.38 28.88
C ASP A 231 -0.96 0.15 27.51
N GLY A 232 -0.63 1.23 26.80
CA GLY A 232 -0.02 1.16 25.48
C GLY A 232 1.31 0.41 25.45
N GLU A 233 2.08 0.47 26.54
CA GLU A 233 3.34 -0.26 26.70
C GLU A 233 3.10 -1.78 26.74
N VAL A 234 2.03 -2.22 27.41
CA VAL A 234 1.63 -3.64 27.44
C VAL A 234 1.23 -4.11 26.04
N LEU A 235 0.42 -3.34 25.33
CA LEU A 235 0.04 -3.66 23.94
C LEU A 235 1.27 -3.75 23.03
N ARG A 236 2.19 -2.79 23.17
CA ARG A 236 3.46 -2.80 22.44
C ARG A 236 4.29 -4.04 22.77
N TYR A 237 4.41 -4.41 24.05
CA TYR A 237 5.13 -5.62 24.47
C TYR A 237 4.55 -6.87 23.81
N VAL A 238 3.23 -7.02 23.82
CA VAL A 238 2.54 -8.16 23.19
C VAL A 238 2.83 -8.21 21.69
N LEU A 239 2.77 -7.07 20.98
CA LEU A 239 3.10 -7.00 19.55
C LEU A 239 4.54 -7.42 19.27
N LEU A 240 5.47 -7.12 20.17
CA LEU A 240 6.90 -7.43 20.04
C LEU A 240 7.27 -8.81 20.60
N SER A 241 6.38 -9.51 21.29
CA SER A 241 6.64 -10.82 21.91
C SER A 241 6.82 -11.95 20.92
N THR A 242 6.38 -11.75 19.68
CA THR A 242 6.52 -12.71 18.58
C THR A 242 7.50 -12.17 17.53
N HIS A 243 8.29 -13.06 16.93
CA HIS A 243 9.18 -12.67 15.85
C HIS A 243 8.38 -12.02 14.72
N TYR A 244 8.81 -10.87 14.19
CA TYR A 244 8.04 -10.04 13.27
C TYR A 244 7.53 -10.77 12.01
N ARG A 245 8.21 -11.82 11.53
CA ARG A 245 7.77 -12.63 10.37
C ARG A 245 6.70 -13.67 10.72
N GLN A 246 6.51 -13.97 12.01
CA GLN A 246 5.55 -14.97 12.45
C GLN A 246 4.16 -14.33 12.66
N PRO A 247 3.08 -15.06 12.40
CA PRO A 247 1.76 -14.57 12.78
C PRO A 247 1.67 -14.45 14.30
N LEU A 248 1.18 -13.29 14.77
CA LEU A 248 0.85 -13.08 16.16
C LEU A 248 -0.61 -13.51 16.39
N ASN A 249 -0.82 -14.50 17.25
CA ASN A 249 -2.16 -14.88 17.66
C ASN A 249 -2.58 -14.11 18.90
N TRP A 250 -3.44 -13.12 18.72
CA TRP A 250 -4.02 -12.38 19.83
C TRP A 250 -5.14 -13.20 20.47
N SER A 251 -5.08 -13.43 21.78
CA SER A 251 -6.19 -13.98 22.56
C SER A 251 -6.34 -13.17 23.85
N LYS A 252 -7.52 -13.20 24.46
CA LYS A 252 -7.72 -12.56 25.78
C LYS A 252 -6.79 -13.14 26.84
N THR A 253 -6.46 -14.42 26.74
CA THR A 253 -5.56 -15.10 27.69
C THR A 253 -4.12 -14.59 27.59
N VAL A 254 -3.63 -14.27 26.39
CA VAL A 254 -2.27 -13.72 26.20
C VAL A 254 -2.13 -12.36 26.86
N SER A 255 -3.18 -11.55 26.87
CA SER A 255 -3.18 -10.23 27.51
C SER A 255 -3.01 -10.31 29.05
N TYR A 256 -3.46 -11.39 29.69
CA TYR A 256 -3.35 -11.57 31.15
C TYR A 256 -2.06 -12.26 31.61
N THR A 257 -1.37 -12.99 30.73
CA THR A 257 -0.14 -13.73 31.11
C THR A 257 1.12 -12.86 31.08
N HIS A 258 1.03 -11.65 30.58
CA HIS A 258 2.15 -10.69 30.47
C HIS A 258 1.98 -9.46 31.38
N LEU A 259 0.93 -9.43 32.24
CA LEU A 259 0.78 -8.52 33.36
C LEU A 259 1.37 -9.14 34.63
#